data_71dd2f88e2d0936b55222bb80d64012f
#
_entry.id   71dd2f88e2d0936b55222bb80d64012f
#
_cell.length_a   1.000
_cell.length_b   1.000
_cell.length_c   1.000
_cell.angle_alpha   90.00
_cell.angle_beta   90.00
_cell.angle_gamma   90.00
#
_symmetry.space_group_name_H-M   'P 1'
#
loop_
_entity.id
_entity.type
_entity.pdbx_description
1 polymer ?
#
loop_
_entity_poly.entity_id
_entity_poly.type
_entity_poly.pdbx_seq_one_letter_code
_entity_poly.pdbx_strand_id
1 'polypeptide(L)'
;MVLPHSPGEASLRARRHPWMRNLRFAGKPTNVRSTAGLKGWNIGGSNKKTRRGGLEDVLYCTNGQLPKELSHTINLHPSFFGPRTAKFLDEKLSRDVEGTCTGRFGYIIAVLSTLDVSAGTIQPGTGMAEFVIKYSAIVLKPFKGEVVDGIVGQVNKMGFFVEVGPLQAFVSSHLIPSDLKFDPNANPPCFSSDEDQATIEKGTRIRLKIVGTRVDATEIFAIGTIKEDYLGPID
;
A
#
# COMPACT_ATOMS: atom_id res chain seq x y z
N MET A 1 -16.57 -9.00 25.74
CA MET A 1 -15.20 -8.52 26.01
C MET A 1 -14.31 -9.10 24.91
N VAL A 2 -14.10 -8.33 23.85
CA VAL A 2 -13.31 -8.76 22.67
C VAL A 2 -11.91 -8.25 22.90
N LEU A 3 -10.95 -9.17 23.01
CA LEU A 3 -9.51 -8.84 23.10
C LEU A 3 -9.05 -8.25 21.76
N PRO A 4 -8.25 -7.19 21.75
CA PRO A 4 -7.71 -6.65 20.52
C PRO A 4 -6.77 -7.66 19.86
N HIS A 5 -6.99 -7.94 18.56
CA HIS A 5 -6.09 -8.74 17.76
C HIS A 5 -4.69 -8.13 17.77
N SER A 6 -3.68 -8.94 18.04
CA SER A 6 -2.29 -8.50 18.07
C SER A 6 -1.83 -8.05 16.67
N PRO A 7 -1.01 -6.99 16.54
CA PRO A 7 -0.52 -6.47 15.26
C PRO A 7 0.27 -7.50 14.41
N GLY A 8 0.66 -8.64 15.00
CA GLY A 8 1.31 -9.75 14.29
C GLY A 8 0.40 -10.53 13.35
N GLU A 9 -0.91 -10.61 13.60
CA GLU A 9 -1.85 -11.35 12.74
C GLU A 9 -2.19 -10.62 11.45
N ALA A 10 -2.26 -9.28 11.48
CA ALA A 10 -2.46 -8.47 10.28
C ALA A 10 -1.31 -8.63 9.28
N SER A 11 -0.06 -8.70 9.77
CA SER A 11 1.13 -8.94 8.95
C SER A 11 1.14 -10.33 8.29
N LEU A 12 0.57 -11.34 8.93
CA LEU A 12 0.47 -12.71 8.39
C LEU A 12 -0.65 -12.83 7.35
N ARG A 13 -1.75 -12.06 7.49
CA ARG A 13 -2.84 -12.02 6.52
C ARG A 13 -2.45 -11.30 5.23
N ALA A 14 -1.70 -10.21 5.34
CA ALA A 14 -1.21 -9.43 4.20
C ALA A 14 -0.35 -10.24 3.20
N ARG A 15 0.22 -11.37 3.62
CA ARG A 15 1.06 -12.24 2.77
C ARG A 15 0.28 -13.14 1.80
N ARG A 16 -1.05 -13.08 1.75
CA ARG A 16 -1.87 -13.97 0.93
C ARG A 16 -1.92 -13.59 -0.55
N HIS A 17 -1.68 -12.32 -0.89
CA HIS A 17 -1.65 -11.88 -2.28
C HIS A 17 -0.25 -11.98 -2.89
N PRO A 18 -0.11 -12.46 -4.14
CA PRO A 18 1.20 -12.67 -4.78
C PRO A 18 2.11 -11.43 -4.79
N TRP A 19 1.53 -10.25 -4.96
CA TRP A 19 2.25 -8.97 -4.99
C TRP A 19 2.67 -8.47 -3.60
N MET A 20 2.04 -8.95 -2.53
CA MET A 20 2.43 -8.60 -1.15
C MET A 20 3.76 -9.24 -0.71
N ARG A 21 4.25 -10.27 -1.42
CA ARG A 21 5.54 -10.91 -1.11
C ARG A 21 6.73 -9.98 -1.32
N ASN A 22 6.57 -8.96 -2.16
CA ASN A 22 7.63 -8.04 -2.55
C ASN A 22 7.64 -6.72 -1.75
N LEU A 23 6.59 -6.46 -0.94
CA LEU A 23 6.59 -5.33 -0.01
C LEU A 23 7.52 -5.65 1.16
N ARG A 24 8.73 -5.10 1.15
CA ARG A 24 9.60 -5.10 2.33
C ARG A 24 9.05 -4.07 3.30
N PHE A 25 8.42 -4.53 4.37
CA PHE A 25 8.18 -3.69 5.53
C PHE A 25 9.55 -3.35 6.13
N ALA A 26 10.02 -2.12 5.92
CA ALA A 26 11.26 -1.64 6.49
C ALA A 26 11.11 -1.60 8.03
N GLY A 27 11.88 -2.46 8.72
CA GLY A 27 12.11 -2.35 10.15
C GLY A 27 11.43 -3.43 11.00
N LYS A 28 12.23 -4.42 11.42
CA LYS A 28 11.95 -5.12 12.68
C LYS A 28 12.01 -4.09 13.81
N PRO A 29 11.11 -4.11 14.79
CA PRO A 29 11.21 -3.26 15.96
C PRO A 29 12.48 -3.67 16.73
N THR A 30 13.51 -2.85 16.65
CA THR A 30 14.65 -2.97 17.55
C THR A 30 14.20 -2.50 18.94
N ASN A 31 14.29 -3.40 19.90
CA ASN A 31 14.09 -3.14 21.32
C ASN A 31 14.96 -1.96 21.76
N VAL A 32 14.39 -0.77 21.88
CA VAL A 32 15.04 0.37 22.52
C VAL A 32 14.82 0.25 24.01
N ARG A 33 15.85 -0.21 24.71
CA ARG A 33 15.97 -0.12 26.17
C ARG A 33 15.89 1.35 26.56
N SER A 34 14.96 1.66 27.45
CA SER A 34 14.87 2.93 28.15
C SER A 34 16.12 3.17 28.97
N THR A 35 16.86 4.22 28.67
CA THR A 35 17.80 4.83 29.60
C THR A 35 17.29 6.19 29.98
N ALA A 36 17.15 6.36 31.27
CA ALA A 36 16.69 7.53 31.96
C ALA A 36 17.61 8.76 31.74
N GLY A 37 16.99 9.91 31.79
CA GLY A 37 17.61 11.15 32.29
C GLY A 37 17.96 12.19 31.26
N LEU A 38 17.12 13.21 31.16
CA LEU A 38 17.58 14.58 30.96
C LEU A 38 16.53 15.57 31.51
N LYS A 39 17.03 16.42 32.40
CA LYS A 39 16.36 17.48 33.13
C LYS A 39 15.92 18.62 32.22
N GLY A 40 14.74 19.13 32.47
CA GLY A 40 14.31 20.51 32.53
C GLY A 40 14.71 21.49 31.38
N TRP A 41 13.68 21.87 30.61
CA TRP A 41 13.57 23.23 30.09
C TRP A 41 12.09 23.64 30.09
N ASN A 42 11.84 24.64 30.93
CA ASN A 42 10.53 25.26 31.13
C ASN A 42 10.48 26.51 30.24
N ILE A 43 9.60 26.54 29.24
CA ILE A 43 9.20 27.78 28.58
C ILE A 43 7.69 27.76 28.41
N GLY A 44 7.08 28.81 28.98
CA GLY A 44 5.67 28.97 29.17
C GLY A 44 4.83 29.21 27.92
N GLY A 45 3.56 28.91 28.07
CA GLY A 45 2.43 29.62 27.47
C GLY A 45 1.89 29.04 26.17
N SER A 46 0.76 28.43 26.29
CA SER A 46 -0.42 28.55 25.44
C SER A 46 -1.17 27.22 25.28
N ASN A 47 -2.37 27.19 25.81
CA ASN A 47 -3.36 26.13 25.70
C ASN A 47 -3.65 25.76 24.23
N LYS A 48 -3.05 24.70 23.73
CA LYS A 48 -3.57 23.94 22.59
C LYS A 48 -3.80 22.53 23.05
N LYS A 49 -5.07 22.10 23.02
CA LYS A 49 -5.48 20.71 23.20
C LYS A 49 -4.62 19.82 22.30
N THR A 50 -3.60 19.22 22.87
CA THR A 50 -2.78 18.20 22.22
C THR A 50 -3.66 16.95 22.12
N ARG A 51 -4.19 16.70 20.92
CA ARG A 51 -4.69 15.36 20.60
C ARG A 51 -3.50 14.43 20.82
N ARG A 52 -3.65 13.48 21.72
CA ARG A 52 -2.73 12.35 21.88
C ARG A 52 -2.84 11.51 20.60
N GLY A 53 -2.08 11.86 19.56
CA GLY A 53 -1.73 10.95 18.50
C GLY A 53 -0.74 9.96 19.08
N GLY A 54 -1.13 8.71 19.21
CA GLY A 54 -0.25 7.66 19.70
C GLY A 54 0.93 7.48 18.76
N LEU A 55 2.07 7.05 19.30
CA LEU A 55 3.29 6.67 18.54
C LEU A 55 3.04 5.61 17.46
N GLU A 56 1.86 5.00 17.43
CA GLU A 56 1.42 4.03 16.42
C GLU A 56 1.09 4.69 15.08
N ASP A 57 0.66 5.97 15.07
CA ASP A 57 0.32 6.68 13.82
C ASP A 57 1.56 7.10 13.00
N VAL A 58 2.74 7.12 13.60
CA VAL A 58 3.98 7.56 12.93
C VAL A 58 4.69 6.42 12.20
N LEU A 59 4.44 5.17 12.57
CA LEU A 59 5.15 4.00 12.01
C LEU A 59 4.64 3.55 10.63
N TYR A 60 3.51 4.07 10.17
CA TYR A 60 2.88 3.66 8.91
C TYR A 60 3.04 4.68 7.76
N CYS A 61 3.75 5.77 7.97
CA CYS A 61 3.90 6.85 6.98
C CYS A 61 5.07 6.67 6.00
N THR A 62 5.67 5.49 5.92
CA THR A 62 6.68 5.19 4.91
C THR A 62 5.99 4.64 3.65
N ASN A 63 6.12 5.33 2.53
CA ASN A 63 5.62 4.97 1.20
C ASN A 63 4.11 5.22 0.95
N GLY A 64 3.54 6.37 1.36
CA GLY A 64 2.15 6.73 1.01
C GLY A 64 1.08 5.81 1.61
N GLN A 65 1.43 4.93 2.54
CA GLN A 65 0.52 4.01 3.23
C GLN A 65 -0.03 4.67 4.49
N LEU A 66 -1.33 4.90 4.53
CA LEU A 66 -2.01 5.54 5.65
C LEU A 66 -3.12 4.62 6.19
N PRO A 67 -3.28 4.51 7.51
CA PRO A 67 -4.47 3.89 8.08
C PRO A 67 -5.69 4.78 7.78
N LYS A 68 -6.76 4.18 7.28
CA LYS A 68 -7.99 4.87 6.92
C LYS A 68 -9.19 4.12 7.46
N GLU A 69 -10.15 4.86 7.98
CA GLU A 69 -11.46 4.32 8.33
C GLU A 69 -12.35 4.32 7.10
N LEU A 70 -12.88 3.17 6.78
CA LEU A 70 -13.73 2.91 5.61
C LEU A 70 -14.99 2.18 6.04
N SER A 71 -16.02 2.23 5.21
CA SER A 71 -17.24 1.44 5.38
C SER A 71 -17.51 0.59 4.15
N HIS A 72 -17.95 -0.63 4.35
CA HIS A 72 -18.33 -1.55 3.30
C HIS A 72 -19.62 -2.29 3.65
N THR A 73 -20.46 -2.51 2.65
CA THR A 73 -21.74 -3.22 2.82
C THR A 73 -21.58 -4.65 2.35
N ILE A 74 -21.92 -5.60 3.22
CA ILE A 74 -21.81 -7.03 2.94
C ILE A 74 -23.18 -7.69 3.04
N ASN A 75 -23.55 -8.41 1.99
CA ASN A 75 -24.73 -9.29 1.98
C ASN A 75 -24.32 -10.70 2.40
N LEU A 76 -24.92 -11.19 3.50
CA LEU A 76 -24.66 -12.51 4.04
C LEU A 76 -25.86 -13.44 3.80
N HIS A 77 -25.57 -14.63 3.25
CA HIS A 77 -26.59 -15.63 3.04
C HIS A 77 -27.07 -16.25 4.38
N PRO A 78 -28.36 -16.62 4.52
CA PRO A 78 -28.91 -17.17 5.76
C PRO A 78 -28.17 -18.39 6.31
N SER A 79 -27.57 -19.21 5.45
CA SER A 79 -26.78 -20.39 5.86
C SER A 79 -25.57 -20.07 6.74
N PHE A 80 -25.12 -18.81 6.77
CA PHE A 80 -23.99 -18.36 7.60
C PHE A 80 -24.43 -17.67 8.90
N PHE A 81 -25.73 -17.64 9.19
CA PHE A 81 -26.24 -17.11 10.45
C PHE A 81 -25.95 -18.08 11.60
N GLY A 82 -25.47 -17.55 12.73
CA GLY A 82 -25.16 -18.33 13.90
C GLY A 82 -24.02 -17.74 14.74
N PRO A 83 -23.50 -18.50 15.70
CA PRO A 83 -22.47 -18.00 16.62
C PRO A 83 -21.15 -17.63 15.94
N ARG A 84 -20.93 -18.08 14.71
CA ARG A 84 -19.72 -17.76 13.90
C ARG A 84 -19.94 -16.66 12.87
N THR A 85 -21.10 -15.99 12.88
CA THR A 85 -21.42 -14.92 11.90
C THR A 85 -20.35 -13.82 11.86
N ALA A 86 -19.88 -13.34 13.02
CA ALA A 86 -18.84 -12.30 13.09
C ALA A 86 -17.54 -12.74 12.36
N LYS A 87 -17.11 -13.98 12.55
CA LYS A 87 -15.91 -14.51 11.87
C LYS A 87 -16.10 -14.60 10.34
N PHE A 88 -17.28 -15.01 9.89
CA PHE A 88 -17.59 -15.05 8.45
C PHE A 88 -17.64 -13.65 7.84
N LEU A 89 -18.16 -12.65 8.59
CA LEU A 89 -18.16 -11.26 8.14
C LEU A 89 -16.75 -10.72 7.98
N ASP A 90 -15.85 -10.96 8.95
CA ASP A 90 -14.45 -10.55 8.86
C ASP A 90 -13.71 -11.22 7.70
N GLU A 91 -13.89 -12.52 7.51
CA GLU A 91 -13.28 -13.26 6.40
C GLU A 91 -13.79 -12.77 5.04
N LYS A 92 -15.10 -12.50 4.94
CA LYS A 92 -15.70 -11.99 3.72
C LYS A 92 -15.26 -10.55 3.45
N LEU A 93 -15.25 -9.68 4.47
CA LEU A 93 -14.75 -8.31 4.36
C LEU A 93 -13.34 -8.29 3.79
N SER A 94 -12.41 -9.04 4.38
CA SER A 94 -11.03 -9.10 3.91
C SER A 94 -10.93 -9.58 2.46
N ARG A 95 -11.74 -10.56 2.07
CA ARG A 95 -11.75 -11.09 0.70
C ARG A 95 -12.28 -10.09 -0.32
N ASP A 96 -13.35 -9.37 0.04
CA ASP A 96 -14.05 -8.48 -0.88
C ASP A 96 -13.32 -7.12 -1.05
N VAL A 97 -12.56 -6.70 -0.01
CA VAL A 97 -11.99 -5.36 0.07
C VAL A 97 -10.48 -5.32 -0.19
N GLU A 98 -9.71 -6.32 0.30
CA GLU A 98 -8.26 -6.34 0.12
C GLU A 98 -7.88 -6.50 -1.36
N GLY A 99 -6.95 -5.67 -1.83
CA GLY A 99 -6.51 -5.64 -3.23
C GLY A 99 -7.39 -4.80 -4.16
N THR A 100 -8.52 -4.27 -3.69
CA THR A 100 -9.37 -3.39 -4.50
C THR A 100 -8.86 -1.96 -4.48
N CYS A 101 -9.10 -1.23 -5.57
CA CYS A 101 -8.81 0.19 -5.66
C CYS A 101 -10.11 1.00 -5.56
N THR A 102 -10.07 2.02 -4.72
CA THR A 102 -11.08 3.06 -4.68
C THR A 102 -10.42 4.36 -5.07
N GLY A 103 -10.81 4.97 -6.19
CA GLY A 103 -10.16 6.17 -6.71
C GLY A 103 -10.03 7.31 -5.69
N ARG A 104 -10.92 7.39 -4.71
CA ARG A 104 -10.88 8.36 -3.62
C ARG A 104 -9.77 8.05 -2.60
N PHE A 105 -9.61 6.80 -2.20
CA PHE A 105 -8.75 6.38 -1.09
C PHE A 105 -7.48 5.67 -1.55
N GLY A 106 -7.44 5.15 -2.77
CA GLY A 106 -6.33 4.38 -3.31
C GLY A 106 -6.56 2.87 -3.21
N TYR A 107 -5.49 2.11 -3.27
CA TYR A 107 -5.50 0.65 -3.14
C TYR A 107 -5.58 0.24 -1.68
N ILE A 108 -6.53 -0.62 -1.36
CA ILE A 108 -6.67 -1.20 -0.02
C ILE A 108 -5.71 -2.38 0.09
N ILE A 109 -4.68 -2.24 0.91
CA ILE A 109 -3.61 -3.23 1.08
C ILE A 109 -4.04 -4.35 2.03
N ALA A 110 -4.51 -3.97 3.21
CA ALA A 110 -4.94 -4.92 4.23
C ALA A 110 -5.94 -4.29 5.19
N VAL A 111 -6.87 -5.09 5.68
CA VAL A 111 -7.77 -4.71 6.77
C VAL A 111 -7.04 -4.93 8.09
N LEU A 112 -6.95 -3.88 8.91
CA LEU A 112 -6.31 -3.93 10.24
C LEU A 112 -7.27 -4.46 11.30
N SER A 113 -8.45 -3.84 11.38
CA SER A 113 -9.46 -4.20 12.37
C SER A 113 -10.85 -3.78 11.93
N THR A 114 -11.84 -4.52 12.35
CA THR A 114 -13.25 -4.15 12.27
C THR A 114 -13.59 -3.26 13.47
N LEU A 115 -14.13 -2.07 13.20
CA LEU A 115 -14.45 -1.07 14.23
C LEU A 115 -15.89 -1.23 14.72
N ASP A 116 -16.83 -1.37 13.78
CA ASP A 116 -18.26 -1.42 14.07
C ASP A 116 -18.99 -2.29 13.01
N VAL A 117 -19.98 -3.02 13.45
CA VAL A 117 -20.84 -3.85 12.58
C VAL A 117 -22.28 -3.48 12.87
N SER A 118 -23.02 -3.03 11.86
CA SER A 118 -24.43 -2.69 12.03
C SER A 118 -25.28 -3.92 12.39
N ALA A 119 -26.44 -3.69 12.99
CA ALA A 119 -27.47 -4.72 13.08
C ALA A 119 -27.90 -5.13 11.68
N GLY A 120 -27.78 -6.43 11.33
CA GLY A 120 -28.12 -6.91 9.99
C GLY A 120 -29.57 -6.63 9.62
N THR A 121 -29.79 -6.08 8.41
CA THR A 121 -31.11 -5.82 7.87
C THR A 121 -31.46 -6.90 6.85
N ILE A 122 -32.56 -7.61 7.05
CA ILE A 122 -32.98 -8.67 6.11
C ILE A 122 -33.59 -8.03 4.86
N GLN A 123 -33.05 -8.36 3.71
CA GLN A 123 -33.59 -7.91 2.43
C GLN A 123 -34.81 -8.72 2.04
N PRO A 124 -35.97 -8.06 1.79
CA PRO A 124 -37.18 -8.74 1.36
C PRO A 124 -36.97 -9.39 -0.02
N GLY A 125 -37.42 -10.64 -0.16
CA GLY A 125 -37.34 -11.40 -1.41
C GLY A 125 -36.14 -12.32 -1.53
N THR A 126 -34.97 -11.96 -1.00
CA THR A 126 -33.74 -12.80 -1.05
C THR A 126 -33.45 -13.52 0.26
N GLY A 127 -33.97 -13.00 1.39
CA GLY A 127 -33.65 -13.49 2.74
C GLY A 127 -32.20 -13.24 3.16
N MET A 128 -31.40 -12.53 2.36
CA MET A 128 -30.03 -12.14 2.73
C MET A 128 -30.05 -11.06 3.79
N ALA A 129 -29.09 -11.09 4.71
CA ALA A 129 -28.89 -10.02 5.66
C ALA A 129 -27.78 -9.08 5.17
N GLU A 130 -28.11 -7.79 5.11
CA GLU A 130 -27.20 -6.71 4.77
C GLU A 130 -26.58 -6.14 6.03
N PHE A 131 -25.25 -6.14 6.08
CA PHE A 131 -24.46 -5.58 7.17
C PHE A 131 -23.58 -4.43 6.65
N VAL A 132 -23.63 -3.29 7.31
CA VAL A 132 -22.68 -2.20 7.08
C VAL A 132 -21.55 -2.33 8.10
N ILE A 133 -20.33 -2.54 7.62
CA ILE A 133 -19.16 -2.75 8.46
C ILE A 133 -18.25 -1.53 8.33
N LYS A 134 -17.89 -0.92 9.45
CA LYS A 134 -16.83 0.09 9.54
C LYS A 134 -15.55 -0.60 9.94
N TYR A 135 -14.50 -0.35 9.20
CA TYR A 135 -13.20 -1.00 9.38
C TYR A 135 -12.05 -0.03 9.16
N SER A 136 -10.92 -0.32 9.79
CA SER A 136 -9.66 0.37 9.56
C SER A 136 -8.81 -0.46 8.63
N ALA A 137 -8.28 0.17 7.57
CA ALA A 137 -7.44 -0.48 6.58
C ALA A 137 -6.21 0.35 6.24
N ILE A 138 -5.13 -0.33 5.85
CA ILE A 138 -3.97 0.31 5.24
C ILE A 138 -4.29 0.55 3.77
N VAL A 139 -4.14 1.79 3.32
CA VAL A 139 -4.35 2.18 1.93
C VAL A 139 -3.06 2.72 1.32
N LEU A 140 -2.82 2.38 0.05
CA LEU A 140 -1.73 2.93 -0.75
C LEU A 140 -2.30 3.95 -1.72
N LYS A 141 -1.94 5.22 -1.52
CA LYS A 141 -2.32 6.30 -2.43
C LYS A 141 -1.06 7.04 -2.88
N PRO A 142 -0.57 6.78 -4.09
CA PRO A 142 0.63 7.43 -4.60
C PRO A 142 0.37 8.93 -4.79
N PHE A 143 1.39 9.75 -4.51
CA PHE A 143 1.34 11.19 -4.72
C PHE A 143 2.54 11.69 -5.54
N LYS A 144 2.38 12.85 -6.15
CA LYS A 144 3.42 13.47 -6.95
C LYS A 144 4.65 13.80 -6.10
N GLY A 145 5.83 13.44 -6.59
CA GLY A 145 7.11 13.66 -5.92
C GLY A 145 7.54 12.54 -4.97
N GLU A 146 6.70 11.52 -4.79
CA GLU A 146 7.04 10.35 -3.98
C GLU A 146 8.09 9.50 -4.68
N VAL A 147 9.08 9.02 -3.91
CA VAL A 147 10.09 8.07 -4.37
C VAL A 147 9.67 6.68 -3.94
N VAL A 148 9.59 5.77 -4.89
CA VAL A 148 9.12 4.40 -4.66
C VAL A 148 10.07 3.40 -5.32
N ASP A 149 10.19 2.23 -4.68
CA ASP A 149 10.96 1.11 -5.21
C ASP A 149 9.99 0.09 -5.81
N GLY A 150 10.30 -0.39 -7.01
CA GLY A 150 9.48 -1.36 -7.71
C GLY A 150 10.29 -2.36 -8.52
N ILE A 151 9.58 -3.22 -9.21
CA ILE A 151 10.15 -4.26 -10.08
C ILE A 151 9.73 -3.98 -11.51
N VAL A 152 10.67 -4.02 -12.43
CA VAL A 152 10.40 -3.87 -13.87
C VAL A 152 9.62 -5.07 -14.38
N GLY A 153 8.40 -4.85 -14.85
CA GLY A 153 7.53 -5.90 -15.39
C GLY A 153 7.71 -6.10 -16.89
N GLN A 154 7.65 -5.03 -17.64
CA GLN A 154 7.75 -5.06 -19.11
C GLN A 154 8.59 -3.89 -19.63
N VAL A 155 9.46 -4.18 -20.61
CA VAL A 155 10.33 -3.19 -21.28
C VAL A 155 9.97 -3.10 -22.74
N ASN A 156 9.83 -1.87 -23.27
CA ASN A 156 9.55 -1.58 -24.66
C ASN A 156 10.32 -0.33 -25.12
N LYS A 157 10.35 -0.09 -26.44
CA LYS A 157 11.03 1.07 -27.04
C LYS A 157 10.53 2.42 -26.51
N MET A 158 9.26 2.51 -26.06
CA MET A 158 8.66 3.74 -25.54
C MET A 158 8.98 3.99 -24.06
N GLY A 159 9.54 3.01 -23.37
CA GLY A 159 9.80 3.02 -21.93
C GLY A 159 9.54 1.67 -21.29
N PHE A 160 9.39 1.66 -19.98
CA PHE A 160 9.13 0.43 -19.24
C PHE A 160 8.05 0.64 -18.16
N PHE A 161 7.41 -0.47 -17.79
CA PHE A 161 6.45 -0.52 -16.72
C PHE A 161 7.11 -1.06 -15.46
N VAL A 162 6.81 -0.42 -14.33
CA VAL A 162 7.29 -0.81 -12.99
C VAL A 162 6.11 -1.15 -12.12
N GLU A 163 6.17 -2.29 -11.46
CA GLU A 163 5.18 -2.76 -10.50
C GLU A 163 5.61 -2.36 -9.09
N VAL A 164 4.84 -1.51 -8.45
CA VAL A 164 5.02 -1.07 -7.07
C VAL A 164 3.86 -1.62 -6.23
N GLY A 165 3.95 -2.90 -5.86
CA GLY A 165 2.84 -3.63 -5.27
C GLY A 165 1.64 -3.71 -6.24
N PRO A 166 0.47 -3.17 -5.88
CA PRO A 166 -0.69 -3.13 -6.77
C PRO A 166 -0.66 -1.97 -7.77
N LEU A 167 0.23 -1.00 -7.58
CA LEU A 167 0.36 0.17 -8.44
C LEU A 167 1.24 -0.15 -9.64
N GLN A 168 0.77 0.23 -10.84
CA GLN A 168 1.57 0.21 -12.05
C GLN A 168 2.06 1.62 -12.40
N ALA A 169 3.38 1.80 -12.50
CA ALA A 169 4.01 3.04 -12.92
C ALA A 169 4.65 2.88 -14.29
N PHE A 170 4.45 3.85 -15.17
CA PHE A 170 5.10 3.90 -16.49
C PHE A 170 6.24 4.92 -16.48
N VAL A 171 7.42 4.51 -16.90
CA VAL A 171 8.57 5.38 -17.10
C VAL A 171 8.81 5.50 -18.60
N SER A 172 8.53 6.70 -19.15
CA SER A 172 8.73 6.99 -20.56
C SER A 172 10.22 7.09 -20.89
N SER A 173 10.61 6.74 -22.13
CA SER A 173 11.98 6.91 -22.64
C SER A 173 12.53 8.34 -22.49
N HIS A 174 11.64 9.36 -22.52
CA HIS A 174 12.01 10.77 -22.26
C HIS A 174 12.33 11.07 -20.79
N LEU A 175 11.89 10.22 -19.87
CA LEU A 175 12.09 10.34 -18.42
C LEU A 175 13.18 9.36 -17.92
N ILE A 176 13.89 8.75 -18.81
CA ILE A 176 15.09 7.93 -18.60
C ILE A 176 16.32 8.79 -18.89
N PRO A 177 17.43 8.66 -18.16
CA PRO A 177 18.71 9.29 -18.50
C PRO A 177 19.13 8.97 -19.94
N SER A 178 19.82 9.92 -20.60
CA SER A 178 20.26 9.78 -22.00
C SER A 178 21.30 8.68 -22.23
N ASP A 179 21.97 8.29 -21.16
CA ASP A 179 23.04 7.28 -21.15
C ASP A 179 22.50 5.86 -21.34
N LEU A 180 21.23 5.64 -20.99
CA LEU A 180 20.53 4.38 -21.16
C LEU A 180 19.85 4.31 -22.54
N LYS A 181 20.34 3.41 -23.39
CA LYS A 181 19.80 3.17 -24.75
C LYS A 181 19.00 1.87 -24.79
N PHE A 182 17.92 1.88 -25.55
CA PHE A 182 17.11 0.68 -25.76
C PHE A 182 17.80 -0.27 -26.75
N ASP A 183 18.06 -1.51 -26.33
CA ASP A 183 18.54 -2.59 -27.18
C ASP A 183 17.39 -3.57 -27.51
N PRO A 184 16.89 -3.55 -28.76
CA PRO A 184 15.83 -4.47 -29.20
C PRO A 184 16.33 -5.90 -29.43
N ASN A 185 17.65 -6.10 -29.60
CA ASN A 185 18.24 -7.40 -29.93
C ASN A 185 18.56 -8.22 -28.68
N ALA A 186 18.59 -7.59 -27.51
CA ALA A 186 18.75 -8.29 -26.26
C ALA A 186 17.54 -9.21 -25.97
N ASN A 187 17.79 -10.34 -25.37
CA ASN A 187 16.73 -11.28 -24.96
C ASN A 187 16.83 -11.57 -23.44
N PRO A 188 15.98 -10.95 -22.61
CA PRO A 188 14.87 -10.04 -22.92
C PRO A 188 15.32 -8.64 -23.36
N PRO A 189 14.43 -7.86 -24.03
CA PRO A 189 14.75 -6.48 -24.42
C PRO A 189 15.04 -5.64 -23.16
N CYS A 190 16.06 -4.79 -23.24
CA CYS A 190 16.55 -4.02 -22.10
C CYS A 190 16.95 -2.60 -22.48
N PHE A 191 17.12 -1.75 -21.47
CA PHE A 191 17.86 -0.51 -21.57
C PHE A 191 19.24 -0.72 -20.95
N SER A 192 20.30 -0.44 -21.68
CA SER A 192 21.68 -0.61 -21.21
C SER A 192 22.46 0.70 -21.35
N SER A 193 23.40 0.92 -20.43
CA SER A 193 24.38 1.99 -20.47
C SER A 193 25.73 1.40 -20.87
N ASP A 194 26.43 2.09 -21.77
CA ASP A 194 27.78 1.72 -22.19
C ASP A 194 28.84 2.03 -21.11
N GLU A 195 28.57 3.02 -20.23
CA GLU A 195 29.52 3.52 -19.24
C GLU A 195 29.40 2.83 -17.88
N ASP A 196 28.19 2.69 -17.35
CA ASP A 196 27.95 2.23 -15.97
C ASP A 196 27.60 0.74 -15.84
N GLN A 197 27.56 0.00 -16.96
CA GLN A 197 27.06 -1.40 -17.01
C GLN A 197 25.65 -1.57 -16.39
N ALA A 198 24.94 -0.48 -16.19
CA ALA A 198 23.59 -0.52 -15.64
C ALA A 198 22.65 -1.05 -16.71
N THR A 199 21.97 -2.15 -16.39
CA THR A 199 21.00 -2.78 -17.28
C THR A 199 19.63 -2.80 -16.64
N ILE A 200 18.62 -2.31 -17.36
CA ILE A 200 17.22 -2.35 -16.94
C ILE A 200 16.50 -3.38 -17.80
N GLU A 201 16.29 -4.54 -17.25
CA GLU A 201 15.57 -5.64 -17.87
C GLU A 201 14.34 -6.04 -17.03
N LYS A 202 13.54 -6.96 -17.53
CA LYS A 202 12.43 -7.52 -16.78
C LYS A 202 12.92 -8.20 -15.50
N GLY A 203 12.37 -7.78 -14.34
CA GLY A 203 12.73 -8.30 -13.02
C GLY A 203 13.75 -7.45 -12.26
N THR A 204 14.38 -6.46 -12.91
CA THR A 204 15.30 -5.52 -12.25
C THR A 204 14.54 -4.70 -11.19
N ARG A 205 15.15 -4.53 -10.04
CA ARG A 205 14.66 -3.60 -9.01
C ARG A 205 15.06 -2.19 -9.40
N ILE A 206 14.11 -1.28 -9.30
CA ILE A 206 14.35 0.10 -9.70
C ILE A 206 13.71 1.07 -8.71
N ARG A 207 14.42 2.15 -8.43
CA ARG A 207 13.92 3.29 -7.68
C ARG A 207 13.49 4.38 -8.65
N LEU A 208 12.26 4.83 -8.51
CA LEU A 208 11.70 5.87 -9.36
C LEU A 208 10.98 6.94 -8.53
N LYS A 209 10.89 8.14 -9.08
CA LYS A 209 10.12 9.24 -8.50
C LYS A 209 8.84 9.46 -9.31
N ILE A 210 7.71 9.55 -8.63
CA ILE A 210 6.41 9.77 -9.25
C ILE A 210 6.30 11.24 -9.70
N VAL A 211 6.17 11.44 -11.00
CA VAL A 211 5.97 12.76 -11.62
C VAL A 211 4.50 13.15 -11.62
N GLY A 212 3.63 12.19 -11.82
CA GLY A 212 2.19 12.40 -11.83
C GLY A 212 1.41 11.11 -11.68
N THR A 213 0.16 11.25 -11.29
CA THR A 213 -0.77 10.12 -11.15
C THR A 213 -2.05 10.41 -11.91
N ARG A 214 -2.59 9.40 -12.57
CA ARG A 214 -3.93 9.42 -13.16
C ARG A 214 -4.79 8.45 -12.36
N VAL A 215 -5.83 8.98 -11.75
CA VAL A 215 -6.78 8.20 -10.95
C VAL A 215 -7.99 7.87 -11.81
N ASP A 216 -8.26 6.60 -11.98
CA ASP A 216 -9.50 6.09 -12.56
C ASP A 216 -10.39 5.49 -11.44
N ALA A 217 -11.61 5.07 -11.77
CA ALA A 217 -12.55 4.56 -10.77
C ALA A 217 -12.03 3.30 -10.05
N THR A 218 -11.37 2.42 -10.80
CA THR A 218 -10.93 1.09 -10.36
C THR A 218 -9.41 0.92 -10.31
N GLU A 219 -8.65 1.86 -10.90
CA GLU A 219 -7.20 1.75 -11.03
C GLU A 219 -6.52 3.11 -10.89
N ILE A 220 -5.28 3.10 -10.46
CA ILE A 220 -4.42 4.28 -10.42
C ILE A 220 -3.17 3.98 -11.25
N PHE A 221 -2.92 4.84 -12.24
CA PHE A 221 -1.70 4.80 -13.04
C PHE A 221 -0.76 5.91 -12.58
N ALA A 222 0.52 5.58 -12.44
CA ALA A 222 1.55 6.56 -12.14
C ALA A 222 2.48 6.74 -13.33
N ILE A 223 3.03 7.94 -13.48
CA ILE A 223 4.12 8.25 -14.39
C ILE A 223 5.33 8.55 -13.52
N GLY A 224 6.41 7.80 -13.74
CA GLY A 224 7.65 7.92 -13.00
C GLY A 224 8.80 8.46 -13.83
N THR A 225 9.85 8.95 -13.16
CA THR A 225 11.13 9.34 -13.73
C THR A 225 12.28 8.70 -12.97
N ILE A 226 13.39 8.47 -13.66
CA ILE A 226 14.65 8.00 -13.08
C ILE A 226 15.82 8.94 -13.43
N LYS A 227 15.52 10.18 -13.86
CA LYS A 227 16.55 11.16 -14.27
C LYS A 227 17.28 11.85 -13.13
N GLU A 228 16.68 11.84 -11.92
CA GLU A 228 17.28 12.52 -10.78
C GLU A 228 18.33 11.62 -10.10
N ASP A 229 19.25 12.27 -9.35
CA ASP A 229 20.28 11.58 -8.59
C ASP A 229 19.66 10.57 -7.60
N TYR A 230 20.34 9.45 -7.39
CA TYR A 230 19.91 8.32 -6.54
C TYR A 230 18.66 7.56 -7.01
N LEU A 231 18.21 7.80 -8.26
CA LEU A 231 17.17 7.02 -8.91
C LEU A 231 17.80 6.07 -9.93
N GLY A 232 17.12 4.98 -10.24
CA GLY A 232 17.59 3.98 -11.19
C GLY A 232 17.62 2.57 -10.59
N PRO A 233 18.37 1.64 -11.22
CA PRO A 233 18.51 0.28 -10.74
C PRO A 233 19.03 0.23 -9.30
N ILE A 234 18.52 -0.71 -8.53
CA ILE A 234 18.94 -0.98 -7.14
C ILE A 234 19.45 -2.41 -7.08
N ASP A 235 20.65 -2.61 -6.58
CA ASP A 235 21.25 -3.92 -6.33
C ASP A 235 20.58 -4.68 -5.17
#